data_54335258573a013f3949869da5863881
#
_entry.id   54335258573a013f3949869da5863881
#
_cell.length_a   1.000
_cell.length_b   1.000
_cell.length_c   1.000
_cell.angle_alpha   90.00
_cell.angle_beta   90.00
_cell.angle_gamma   90.00
#
_symmetry.space_group_name_H-M   'P 1'
#
loop_
_entity.id
_entity.type
_entity.pdbx_description
1 polymer ?
#
loop_
_entity_poly.entity_id
_entity_poly.type
_entity_poly.pdbx_seq_one_letter_code
_entity_poly.pdbx_strand_id
1 'polypeptide(L)'
;KRNLTSFMTAPIAGFGDNNIYFVDFGIKTAKDGSYVFDQTSFDRTFTNSPEKFDALTEDKAYASDPDVFVYATADSAVPAGKHNFTDSNDRLSYGATYKDLTFTNPSSGKYNFSTSDYPGFLFQASVSTPGDLAIYVGRSAKTKLLNFFSDALATAGNLDATVDLYKERASSLDARLAKIDQREALLQARYTKQFSEMEKVVNTSTSSSDYVTQLVDGWNKS
;
A
#
# COMPACT_ATOMS: atom_id res chain seq x y z
N LYS A 1 4.64 -1.98 -5.77
CA LYS A 1 3.97 -3.13 -6.42
C LYS A 1 2.91 -3.78 -5.52
N ARG A 2 3.23 -4.18 -4.27
CA ARG A 2 2.26 -4.89 -3.39
C ARG A 2 0.95 -4.13 -3.20
N ASN A 3 1.00 -2.80 -3.00
CA ASN A 3 -0.19 -1.99 -2.76
C ASN A 3 -1.11 -1.92 -3.99
N LEU A 4 -0.55 -1.81 -5.21
CA LEU A 4 -1.35 -1.80 -6.43
C LEU A 4 -1.95 -3.18 -6.71
N THR A 5 -1.20 -4.26 -6.48
CA THR A 5 -1.73 -5.61 -6.62
C THR A 5 -2.87 -5.85 -5.63
N SER A 6 -2.72 -5.43 -4.37
CA SER A 6 -3.78 -5.52 -3.36
C SER A 6 -5.03 -4.75 -3.79
N PHE A 7 -4.87 -3.55 -4.35
CA PHE A 7 -5.98 -2.77 -4.90
C PHE A 7 -6.70 -3.50 -6.04
N MET A 8 -5.95 -4.06 -7.00
CA MET A 8 -6.50 -4.76 -8.16
C MET A 8 -7.19 -6.09 -7.84
N THR A 9 -6.82 -6.71 -6.73
CA THR A 9 -7.44 -7.96 -6.27
C THR A 9 -8.53 -7.76 -5.23
N ALA A 10 -8.65 -6.56 -4.68
CA ALA A 10 -9.66 -6.24 -3.68
C ALA A 10 -11.06 -6.22 -4.29
N PRO A 11 -12.09 -6.72 -3.56
CA PRO A 11 -13.46 -6.67 -4.03
C PRO A 11 -13.99 -5.24 -4.13
N ILE A 12 -14.82 -4.99 -5.13
CA ILE A 12 -15.66 -3.80 -5.26
C ILE A 12 -17.01 -4.20 -4.67
N ALA A 13 -17.25 -3.85 -3.41
CA ALA A 13 -18.41 -4.28 -2.63
C ALA A 13 -19.55 -3.26 -2.70
N GLY A 14 -20.78 -3.70 -2.39
CA GLY A 14 -21.96 -2.86 -2.25
C GLY A 14 -22.74 -2.61 -3.55
N PHE A 15 -22.45 -3.35 -4.60
CA PHE A 15 -23.18 -3.32 -5.87
C PHE A 15 -24.03 -4.59 -6.07
N GLY A 16 -24.61 -5.11 -5.00
CA GLY A 16 -25.42 -6.32 -4.99
C GLY A 16 -24.98 -7.28 -3.89
N ASP A 17 -25.55 -8.49 -3.90
CA ASP A 17 -25.25 -9.52 -2.90
C ASP A 17 -23.82 -10.09 -3.07
N ASN A 18 -23.29 -10.05 -4.28
CA ASN A 18 -21.99 -10.59 -4.61
C ASN A 18 -20.97 -9.46 -4.81
N ASN A 19 -19.75 -9.71 -4.37
CA ASN A 19 -18.64 -8.83 -4.66
C ASN A 19 -18.30 -8.86 -6.16
N ILE A 20 -17.96 -7.70 -6.70
CA ILE A 20 -17.45 -7.52 -8.06
C ILE A 20 -15.93 -7.40 -8.00
N TYR A 21 -15.24 -7.94 -8.98
CA TYR A 21 -13.79 -7.88 -9.08
C TYR A 21 -13.37 -7.34 -10.45
N PHE A 22 -12.14 -6.84 -10.55
CA PHE A 22 -11.60 -6.38 -11.83
C PHE A 22 -11.55 -7.48 -12.90
N VAL A 23 -11.45 -8.76 -12.49
CA VAL A 23 -11.53 -9.89 -13.40
C VAL A 23 -12.89 -10.03 -14.09
N ASP A 24 -13.96 -9.56 -13.46
CA ASP A 24 -15.30 -9.53 -14.07
C ASP A 24 -15.33 -8.59 -15.27
N PHE A 25 -14.50 -7.55 -15.28
CA PHE A 25 -14.34 -6.60 -16.38
C PHE A 25 -13.20 -6.98 -17.35
N GLY A 26 -12.73 -8.23 -17.29
CA GLY A 26 -11.67 -8.72 -18.18
C GLY A 26 -10.25 -8.33 -17.76
N ILE A 27 -10.04 -7.68 -16.61
CA ILE A 27 -8.70 -7.32 -16.15
C ILE A 27 -8.13 -8.44 -15.29
N LYS A 28 -7.13 -9.13 -15.81
CA LYS A 28 -6.49 -10.29 -15.16
C LYS A 28 -5.03 -10.00 -14.83
N THR A 29 -4.54 -10.64 -13.78
CA THR A 29 -3.10 -10.59 -13.43
C THR A 29 -2.41 -11.79 -14.05
N ALA A 30 -1.40 -11.56 -14.87
CA ALA A 30 -0.54 -12.59 -15.45
C ALA A 30 0.46 -13.14 -14.43
N LYS A 31 1.12 -14.26 -14.76
CA LYS A 31 2.09 -14.92 -13.87
C LYS A 31 3.31 -14.05 -13.51
N ASP A 32 3.68 -13.13 -14.38
CA ASP A 32 4.77 -12.16 -14.17
C ASP A 32 4.34 -10.93 -13.35
N GLY A 33 3.05 -10.87 -12.96
CA GLY A 33 2.46 -9.75 -12.23
C GLY A 33 2.03 -8.56 -13.10
N SER A 34 2.07 -8.69 -14.42
CA SER A 34 1.49 -7.70 -15.35
C SER A 34 -0.03 -7.84 -15.39
N TYR A 35 -0.71 -6.79 -15.87
CA TYR A 35 -2.16 -6.82 -16.09
C TYR A 35 -2.43 -7.02 -17.57
N VAL A 36 -3.35 -7.93 -17.87
CA VAL A 36 -3.80 -8.24 -19.23
C VAL A 36 -5.29 -8.07 -19.32
N PHE A 37 -5.75 -7.64 -20.50
CA PHE A 37 -7.17 -7.50 -20.80
C PHE A 37 -7.68 -8.75 -21.54
N ASP A 38 -8.74 -9.35 -21.02
CA ASP A 38 -9.44 -10.48 -21.60
C ASP A 38 -10.79 -10.04 -22.15
N GLN A 39 -10.83 -9.83 -23.46
CA GLN A 39 -11.99 -9.41 -24.19
C GLN A 39 -13.19 -10.33 -23.97
N THR A 40 -12.98 -11.65 -23.95
CA THR A 40 -14.05 -12.62 -23.78
C THR A 40 -14.76 -12.48 -22.42
N SER A 41 -13.99 -12.26 -21.35
CA SER A 41 -14.56 -12.02 -20.02
C SER A 41 -15.29 -10.69 -19.95
N PHE A 42 -14.76 -9.66 -20.57
CA PHE A 42 -15.42 -8.35 -20.69
C PHE A 42 -16.76 -8.45 -21.42
N ASP A 43 -16.77 -9.00 -22.63
CA ASP A 43 -17.95 -9.11 -23.48
C ASP A 43 -19.06 -9.93 -22.80
N ARG A 44 -18.66 -11.01 -22.09
CA ARG A 44 -19.59 -11.83 -21.34
C ARG A 44 -20.26 -11.01 -20.22
N THR A 45 -19.49 -10.25 -19.45
CA THR A 45 -20.05 -9.43 -18.36
C THR A 45 -20.89 -8.30 -18.91
N PHE A 46 -20.44 -7.66 -19.99
CA PHE A 46 -21.18 -6.57 -20.65
C PHE A 46 -22.53 -7.03 -21.17
N THR A 47 -22.61 -8.26 -21.72
CA THR A 47 -23.85 -8.81 -22.25
C THR A 47 -24.80 -9.30 -21.17
N ASN A 48 -24.28 -9.96 -20.13
CA ASN A 48 -25.11 -10.67 -19.15
C ASN A 48 -25.39 -9.85 -17.87
N SER A 49 -24.57 -8.85 -17.56
CA SER A 49 -24.66 -8.07 -16.32
C SER A 49 -24.10 -6.66 -16.51
N PRO A 50 -24.68 -5.86 -17.45
CA PRO A 50 -24.16 -4.52 -17.76
C PRO A 50 -24.18 -3.58 -16.55
N GLU A 51 -25.10 -3.79 -15.62
CA GLU A 51 -25.24 -3.01 -14.37
C GLU A 51 -23.99 -3.07 -13.48
N LYS A 52 -23.18 -4.11 -13.62
CA LYS A 52 -21.90 -4.21 -12.89
C LYS A 52 -20.93 -3.09 -13.25
N PHE A 53 -21.06 -2.51 -14.45
CA PHE A 53 -20.15 -1.44 -14.89
C PHE A 53 -20.34 -0.14 -14.12
N ASP A 54 -21.48 0.07 -13.47
CA ASP A 54 -21.68 1.18 -12.52
C ASP A 54 -20.60 1.16 -11.43
N ALA A 55 -20.19 -0.04 -11.01
CA ALA A 55 -19.16 -0.24 -10.02
C ALA A 55 -17.77 0.31 -10.42
N LEU A 56 -17.54 0.61 -11.67
CA LEU A 56 -16.29 1.21 -12.13
C LEU A 56 -16.26 2.74 -11.92
N THR A 57 -17.39 3.41 -12.11
CA THR A 57 -17.43 4.85 -12.30
C THR A 57 -18.21 5.63 -11.25
N GLU A 58 -19.25 5.02 -10.63
CA GLU A 58 -20.20 5.74 -9.78
C GLU A 58 -20.35 5.06 -8.42
N ASP A 59 -20.29 5.87 -7.37
CA ASP A 59 -20.68 5.43 -6.04
C ASP A 59 -22.20 5.37 -5.98
N LYS A 60 -22.73 4.31 -5.37
CA LYS A 60 -24.18 4.05 -5.36
C LYS A 60 -24.62 3.60 -3.98
N ALA A 61 -25.75 4.14 -3.54
CA ALA A 61 -26.42 3.65 -2.34
C ALA A 61 -27.89 3.39 -2.66
N TYR A 62 -28.36 2.19 -2.32
CA TYR A 62 -29.73 1.78 -2.59
C TYR A 62 -30.16 0.70 -1.61
N ALA A 63 -31.45 0.53 -1.47
CA ALA A 63 -32.06 -0.49 -0.65
C ALA A 63 -32.46 -1.73 -1.47
N SER A 64 -32.62 -2.86 -0.81
CA SER A 64 -33.18 -4.09 -1.41
C SER A 64 -34.67 -3.93 -1.75
N ASP A 65 -35.37 -3.08 -1.01
CA ASP A 65 -36.77 -2.76 -1.21
C ASP A 65 -36.87 -1.50 -2.09
N PRO A 66 -37.57 -1.55 -3.23
CA PRO A 66 -37.74 -0.41 -4.14
C PRO A 66 -38.54 0.74 -3.52
N ASP A 67 -39.37 0.47 -2.49
CA ASP A 67 -40.14 1.48 -1.80
C ASP A 67 -39.31 2.23 -0.73
N VAL A 68 -38.07 1.84 -0.54
CA VAL A 68 -37.13 2.48 0.37
C VAL A 68 -36.12 3.31 -0.40
N PHE A 69 -36.17 4.61 -0.17
CA PHE A 69 -35.25 5.55 -0.80
C PHE A 69 -34.10 5.94 0.12
N VAL A 70 -32.86 5.71 -0.32
CA VAL A 70 -31.64 6.04 0.43
C VAL A 70 -31.16 7.42 0.01
N TYR A 71 -31.19 8.42 0.91
CA TYR A 71 -30.81 9.80 0.63
C TYR A 71 -29.33 10.11 0.73
N ALA A 72 -28.70 9.48 1.70
CA ALA A 72 -27.30 9.73 1.93
C ALA A 72 -26.60 8.48 2.47
N THR A 73 -25.55 8.13 1.84
CA THR A 73 -24.40 7.57 2.47
C THR A 73 -23.40 8.71 2.50
N ALA A 74 -23.64 9.61 3.41
CA ALA A 74 -22.71 10.69 3.59
C ALA A 74 -21.34 10.09 3.84
N ASP A 75 -20.38 10.55 3.10
CA ASP A 75 -18.97 10.38 3.32
C ASP A 75 -18.45 8.97 3.66
N SER A 76 -17.17 8.85 3.62
CA SER A 76 -16.28 7.73 3.94
C SER A 76 -16.58 6.96 5.26
N ALA A 77 -17.50 7.41 6.07
CA ALA A 77 -17.83 6.82 7.37
C ALA A 77 -18.60 5.50 7.27
N VAL A 78 -19.41 5.30 6.24
CA VAL A 78 -20.13 4.04 6.02
C VAL A 78 -19.28 3.11 5.16
N PRO A 79 -18.88 1.94 5.67
CA PRO A 79 -18.11 0.97 4.90
C PRO A 79 -18.85 0.54 3.63
N ALA A 80 -18.11 0.30 2.56
CA ALA A 80 -18.67 -0.30 1.35
C ALA A 80 -19.11 -1.74 1.65
N GLY A 81 -20.32 -2.10 1.18
CA GLY A 81 -20.85 -3.44 1.39
C GLY A 81 -22.36 -3.49 1.50
N LYS A 82 -22.86 -4.66 1.89
CA LYS A 82 -24.26 -4.92 2.22
C LYS A 82 -24.45 -4.74 3.72
N HIS A 83 -25.42 -3.93 4.09
CA HIS A 83 -25.81 -3.66 5.47
C HIS A 83 -27.23 -4.15 5.70
N ASN A 84 -27.37 -5.16 6.55
CA ASN A 84 -28.68 -5.76 6.85
C ASN A 84 -29.32 -5.09 8.06
N PHE A 85 -30.58 -4.73 7.91
CA PHE A 85 -31.46 -4.24 8.95
C PHE A 85 -32.56 -5.27 9.16
N THR A 86 -32.81 -5.60 10.40
CA THR A 86 -33.86 -6.57 10.79
C THR A 86 -35.02 -5.85 11.42
N ASP A 87 -36.23 -6.15 10.97
CA ASP A 87 -37.45 -5.66 11.59
C ASP A 87 -37.75 -6.46 12.85
N SER A 88 -37.97 -5.76 13.94
CA SER A 88 -38.36 -6.35 15.23
C SER A 88 -39.31 -5.42 15.97
N ASN A 89 -40.58 -5.79 16.02
CA ASN A 89 -41.62 -5.03 16.71
C ASN A 89 -41.71 -3.56 16.28
N ASP A 90 -41.88 -3.32 15.01
CA ASP A 90 -41.92 -2.00 14.38
C ASP A 90 -40.64 -1.16 14.58
N ARG A 91 -39.48 -1.82 14.76
CA ARG A 91 -38.16 -1.20 14.90
C ARG A 91 -37.16 -1.91 14.02
N LEU A 92 -36.44 -1.16 13.20
CA LEU A 92 -35.30 -1.68 12.44
C LEU A 92 -34.06 -1.70 13.34
N SER A 93 -33.40 -2.84 13.42
CA SER A 93 -32.13 -3.02 14.11
C SER A 93 -31.00 -3.32 13.13
N TYR A 94 -29.78 -2.92 13.44
CA TYR A 94 -28.59 -3.16 12.64
C TYR A 94 -27.52 -3.88 13.46
N GLY A 95 -27.11 -5.06 12.96
CA GLY A 95 -26.05 -5.88 13.58
C GLY A 95 -26.51 -6.67 14.80
N ALA A 96 -25.57 -7.33 15.47
CA ALA A 96 -25.82 -8.18 16.65
C ALA A 96 -26.17 -7.39 17.93
N THR A 97 -25.87 -6.12 17.96
CA THR A 97 -26.25 -5.20 19.04
C THR A 97 -27.47 -4.43 18.56
N TYR A 98 -28.62 -4.69 19.18
CA TYR A 98 -29.85 -3.95 18.92
C TYR A 98 -29.62 -2.47 19.19
N LYS A 99 -29.39 -1.70 18.15
CA LYS A 99 -29.38 -0.25 18.22
C LYS A 99 -30.66 0.21 17.55
N ASP A 100 -31.54 0.78 18.34
CA ASP A 100 -32.81 1.29 17.85
C ASP A 100 -32.56 2.38 16.79
N LEU A 101 -33.15 2.20 15.62
CA LEU A 101 -33.26 3.28 14.64
C LEU A 101 -34.11 4.38 15.25
N THR A 102 -33.54 5.53 15.46
CA THR A 102 -34.33 6.66 15.96
C THR A 102 -35.12 7.24 14.80
N PHE A 103 -36.41 7.18 14.91
CA PHE A 103 -37.34 7.78 13.99
C PHE A 103 -37.19 9.30 14.05
N THR A 104 -36.64 9.92 13.02
CA THR A 104 -36.41 11.37 13.02
C THR A 104 -37.70 12.16 12.83
N ASN A 105 -38.69 11.56 12.16
CA ASN A 105 -39.99 12.16 11.95
C ASN A 105 -41.02 11.09 11.53
N PRO A 106 -41.89 10.64 12.45
CA PRO A 106 -42.93 9.65 12.16
C PRO A 106 -43.88 10.06 11.02
N SER A 107 -44.11 11.35 10.88
CA SER A 107 -45.01 11.88 9.84
C SER A 107 -44.40 11.89 8.42
N SER A 108 -43.08 11.78 8.30
CA SER A 108 -42.39 11.81 6.99
C SER A 108 -41.86 10.44 6.54
N GLY A 109 -41.99 9.40 7.37
CA GLY A 109 -41.41 8.08 7.07
C GLY A 109 -39.89 8.07 6.95
N LYS A 110 -39.21 9.08 7.53
CA LYS A 110 -37.76 9.18 7.45
C LYS A 110 -37.09 8.53 8.65
N TYR A 111 -36.19 7.64 8.39
CA TYR A 111 -35.37 6.97 9.38
C TYR A 111 -33.94 7.53 9.30
N ASN A 112 -33.42 7.96 10.45
CA ASN A 112 -32.04 8.38 10.57
C ASN A 112 -31.30 7.40 11.47
N PHE A 113 -30.33 6.73 10.94
CA PHE A 113 -29.45 5.87 11.72
C PHE A 113 -28.28 6.70 12.24
N SER A 114 -28.48 7.35 13.36
CA SER A 114 -27.48 8.13 14.05
C SER A 114 -26.85 7.31 15.17
N THR A 115 -25.85 6.51 14.88
CA THR A 115 -25.00 5.91 15.92
C THR A 115 -23.58 6.39 15.76
N SER A 116 -22.81 6.42 16.86
CA SER A 116 -21.38 6.71 16.83
C SER A 116 -20.58 5.76 15.95
N ASP A 117 -21.10 4.57 15.67
CA ASP A 117 -20.39 3.54 14.91
C ASP A 117 -20.64 3.63 13.40
N TYR A 118 -21.81 4.19 12.98
CA TYR A 118 -22.18 4.32 11.55
C TYR A 118 -22.98 5.61 11.30
N PRO A 119 -22.37 6.76 11.47
CA PRO A 119 -23.04 8.02 11.12
C PRO A 119 -23.22 8.07 9.62
N GLY A 120 -24.42 8.31 9.14
CA GLY A 120 -24.65 8.65 7.74
C GLY A 120 -25.71 7.86 6.97
N PHE A 121 -26.35 6.85 7.57
CA PHE A 121 -27.52 6.25 6.94
C PHE A 121 -28.75 7.14 7.14
N LEU A 122 -29.27 7.66 6.04
CA LEU A 122 -30.56 8.35 6.00
C LEU A 122 -31.38 7.75 4.87
N PHE A 123 -32.50 7.14 5.20
CA PHE A 123 -33.42 6.58 4.24
C PHE A 123 -34.89 6.89 4.59
N GLN A 124 -35.74 6.82 3.60
CA GLN A 124 -37.16 6.99 3.72
C GLN A 124 -37.86 5.74 3.18
N ALA A 125 -38.78 5.17 3.96
CA ALA A 125 -39.68 4.13 3.51
C ALA A 125 -41.04 4.75 3.14
N SER A 126 -41.72 4.23 2.15
CA SER A 126 -43.06 4.64 1.77
C SER A 126 -44.12 4.05 2.70
N VAL A 127 -43.76 3.00 3.45
CA VAL A 127 -44.61 2.34 4.45
C VAL A 127 -44.10 2.65 5.87
N SER A 128 -44.97 2.52 6.86
CA SER A 128 -44.66 2.87 8.25
C SER A 128 -43.49 2.07 8.84
N THR A 129 -43.32 0.82 8.39
CA THR A 129 -42.22 -0.05 8.80
C THR A 129 -41.86 -0.96 7.65
N PRO A 130 -40.67 -0.80 7.02
CA PRO A 130 -40.18 -1.80 6.08
C PRO A 130 -39.85 -3.09 6.87
N GLY A 131 -40.12 -4.25 6.31
CA GLY A 131 -39.63 -5.52 6.83
C GLY A 131 -38.11 -5.58 6.88
N ASP A 132 -37.54 -6.78 6.95
CA ASP A 132 -36.06 -6.94 6.81
C ASP A 132 -35.56 -6.22 5.58
N LEU A 133 -34.57 -5.36 5.76
CA LEU A 133 -34.07 -4.46 4.76
C LEU A 133 -32.55 -4.61 4.60
N ALA A 134 -32.08 -4.68 3.36
CA ALA A 134 -30.66 -4.52 3.06
C ALA A 134 -30.41 -3.19 2.38
N ILE A 135 -29.42 -2.43 2.88
CA ILE A 135 -28.90 -1.25 2.21
C ILE A 135 -27.51 -1.59 1.65
N TYR A 136 -27.33 -1.34 0.37
CA TYR A 136 -26.08 -1.54 -0.34
C TYR A 136 -25.36 -0.20 -0.49
N VAL A 137 -24.11 -0.16 -0.05
CA VAL A 137 -23.22 1.01 -0.16
C VAL A 137 -22.07 0.66 -1.07
N GLY A 138 -22.18 1.02 -2.32
CA GLY A 138 -21.17 0.79 -3.35
C GLY A 138 -20.17 1.92 -3.42
N ARG A 139 -18.87 1.59 -3.28
CA ARG A 139 -17.77 2.50 -3.57
C ARG A 139 -17.11 2.05 -4.86
N SER A 140 -17.20 2.89 -5.88
CA SER A 140 -16.70 2.58 -7.22
C SER A 140 -15.18 2.38 -7.25
N ALA A 141 -14.71 1.67 -8.27
CA ALA A 141 -13.28 1.53 -8.54
C ALA A 141 -12.60 2.88 -8.69
N LYS A 142 -13.26 3.86 -9.34
CA LYS A 142 -12.80 5.24 -9.46
C LYS A 142 -12.54 5.88 -8.10
N THR A 143 -13.51 5.86 -7.19
CA THR A 143 -13.38 6.44 -5.85
C THR A 143 -12.29 5.73 -5.03
N LYS A 144 -12.23 4.41 -5.10
CA LYS A 144 -11.16 3.63 -4.45
C LYS A 144 -9.78 3.97 -5.01
N LEU A 145 -9.66 4.19 -6.32
CA LEU A 145 -8.41 4.57 -6.97
C LEU A 145 -7.97 5.99 -6.58
N LEU A 146 -8.90 6.93 -6.53
CA LEU A 146 -8.62 8.28 -6.07
C LEU A 146 -8.13 8.31 -4.62
N ASN A 147 -8.78 7.56 -3.73
CA ASN A 147 -8.36 7.42 -2.35
C ASN A 147 -6.97 6.77 -2.24
N PHE A 148 -6.73 5.70 -3.01
CA PHE A 148 -5.41 5.06 -3.07
C PHE A 148 -4.29 6.03 -3.47
N PHE A 149 -4.52 6.88 -4.49
CA PHE A 149 -3.53 7.88 -4.89
C PHE A 149 -3.42 9.02 -3.88
N SER A 150 -4.53 9.47 -3.30
CA SER A 150 -4.51 10.47 -2.25
C SER A 150 -3.68 10.02 -1.05
N ASP A 151 -3.89 8.78 -0.58
CA ASP A 151 -3.13 8.19 0.53
C ASP A 151 -1.64 7.99 0.17
N ALA A 152 -1.35 7.62 -1.08
CA ALA A 152 0.02 7.44 -1.54
C ALA A 152 0.79 8.77 -1.65
N LEU A 153 0.10 9.87 -1.96
CA LEU A 153 0.65 11.20 -2.14
C LEU A 153 0.58 12.06 -0.87
N ALA A 154 -0.16 11.63 0.14
CA ALA A 154 -0.24 12.36 1.41
C ALA A 154 1.14 12.46 2.07
N THR A 155 1.38 13.57 2.78
CA THR A 155 2.58 13.75 3.60
C THR A 155 2.69 12.57 4.60
N ALA A 156 3.82 11.90 4.64
CA ALA A 156 4.02 10.60 5.31
C ALA A 156 3.30 9.40 4.66
N GLY A 157 2.85 9.53 3.43
CA GLY A 157 2.31 8.43 2.64
C GLY A 157 3.36 7.37 2.27
N ASN A 158 2.92 6.27 1.66
CA ASN A 158 3.79 5.14 1.29
C ASN A 158 4.96 5.54 0.37
N LEU A 159 4.82 6.57 -0.47
CA LEU A 159 5.88 7.06 -1.34
C LEU A 159 6.94 7.83 -0.56
N ASP A 160 6.55 8.73 0.34
CA ASP A 160 7.47 9.50 1.17
C ASP A 160 8.27 8.57 2.09
N ALA A 161 7.62 7.63 2.77
CA ALA A 161 8.30 6.64 3.60
C ALA A 161 9.31 5.80 2.81
N THR A 162 9.00 5.48 1.56
CA THR A 162 9.90 4.74 0.68
C THR A 162 11.10 5.60 0.26
N VAL A 163 10.88 6.85 -0.08
CA VAL A 163 11.94 7.83 -0.43
C VAL A 163 12.88 8.03 0.76
N ASP A 164 12.34 8.22 1.95
CA ASP A 164 13.15 8.43 3.17
C ASP A 164 13.97 7.19 3.52
N LEU A 165 13.41 5.99 3.36
CA LEU A 165 14.16 4.75 3.53
C LEU A 165 15.35 4.64 2.55
N TYR A 166 15.17 5.05 1.29
CA TYR A 166 16.28 5.05 0.32
C TYR A 166 17.32 6.12 0.61
N LYS A 167 16.93 7.30 1.09
CA LYS A 167 17.86 8.35 1.55
C LYS A 167 18.72 7.85 2.73
N GLU A 168 18.10 7.19 3.71
CA GLU A 168 18.79 6.63 4.87
C GLU A 168 19.79 5.53 4.44
N ARG A 169 19.39 4.66 3.52
CA ARG A 169 20.29 3.64 2.96
C ARG A 169 21.46 4.25 2.21
N ALA A 170 21.24 5.29 1.40
CA ALA A 170 22.30 6.01 0.68
C ALA A 170 23.30 6.61 1.68
N SER A 171 22.84 7.33 2.70
CA SER A 171 23.69 7.87 3.77
C SER A 171 24.50 6.81 4.50
N SER A 172 23.89 5.64 4.78
CA SER A 172 24.60 4.51 5.39
C SER A 172 25.70 3.94 4.50
N LEU A 173 25.45 3.87 3.19
CA LEU A 173 26.46 3.44 2.21
C LEU A 173 27.62 4.43 2.10
N ASP A 174 27.35 5.73 2.07
CA ASP A 174 28.36 6.77 2.06
C ASP A 174 29.28 6.70 3.31
N ALA A 175 28.68 6.49 4.48
CA ALA A 175 29.43 6.30 5.71
C ALA A 175 30.33 5.03 5.69
N ARG A 176 29.88 3.96 5.01
CA ARG A 176 30.69 2.74 4.84
C ARG A 176 31.83 2.98 3.86
N LEU A 177 31.60 3.67 2.78
CA LEU A 177 32.64 4.06 1.80
C LEU A 177 33.72 4.89 2.47
N ALA A 178 33.36 5.93 3.22
CA ALA A 178 34.29 6.75 3.96
C ALA A 178 35.19 5.94 4.92
N LYS A 179 34.63 4.91 5.57
CA LYS A 179 35.42 3.99 6.43
C LYS A 179 36.38 3.12 5.62
N ILE A 180 36.01 2.70 4.42
CA ILE A 180 36.89 1.94 3.52
C ILE A 180 38.05 2.82 3.08
N ASP A 181 37.79 4.04 2.65
CA ASP A 181 38.79 5.00 2.23
C ASP A 181 39.82 5.29 3.36
N GLN A 182 39.32 5.48 4.59
CA GLN A 182 40.17 5.63 5.77
C GLN A 182 41.09 4.40 6.01
N ARG A 183 40.52 3.19 5.87
CA ARG A 183 41.31 1.97 6.03
C ARG A 183 42.35 1.81 4.91
N GLU A 184 42.00 2.16 3.69
CA GLU A 184 42.90 2.16 2.55
C GLU A 184 44.08 3.12 2.80
N ALA A 185 43.82 4.36 3.22
CA ALA A 185 44.85 5.34 3.54
C ALA A 185 45.80 4.84 4.65
N LEU A 186 45.26 4.22 5.70
CA LEU A 186 46.06 3.62 6.79
C LEU A 186 46.92 2.46 6.28
N LEU A 187 46.40 1.60 5.43
CA LEU A 187 47.16 0.51 4.82
C LEU A 187 48.28 1.01 3.96
N GLN A 188 48.00 1.99 3.06
CA GLN A 188 49.02 2.61 2.23
C GLN A 188 50.13 3.23 3.04
N ALA A 189 49.80 4.01 4.09
CA ALA A 189 50.79 4.59 5.00
C ALA A 189 51.64 3.52 5.70
N ARG A 190 51.02 2.43 6.16
CA ARG A 190 51.72 1.31 6.76
C ARG A 190 52.65 0.62 5.80
N TYR A 191 52.21 0.31 4.60
CA TYR A 191 53.06 -0.34 3.60
C TYR A 191 54.20 0.58 3.15
N THR A 192 53.96 1.85 2.92
CA THR A 192 55.00 2.83 2.58
C THR A 192 56.08 2.86 3.66
N LYS A 193 55.67 2.87 4.93
CA LYS A 193 56.64 2.80 6.07
C LYS A 193 57.43 1.50 6.07
N GLN A 194 56.76 0.36 5.89
CA GLN A 194 57.45 -0.94 5.86
C GLN A 194 58.46 -1.04 4.69
N PHE A 195 58.09 -0.55 3.51
CA PHE A 195 59.01 -0.52 2.38
C PHE A 195 60.22 0.38 2.63
N SER A 196 60.02 1.58 3.18
CA SER A 196 61.13 2.48 3.56
C SER A 196 62.05 1.88 4.61
N GLU A 197 61.50 1.18 5.59
CA GLU A 197 62.32 0.48 6.62
C GLU A 197 63.11 -0.69 5.99
N MET A 198 62.48 -1.46 5.10
CA MET A 198 63.15 -2.55 4.38
C MET A 198 64.24 -2.01 3.49
N GLU A 199 64.01 -0.91 2.73
CA GLU A 199 65.00 -0.27 1.90
C GLU A 199 66.22 0.20 2.72
N LYS A 200 66.02 0.76 3.91
CA LYS A 200 67.12 1.11 4.82
C LYS A 200 67.92 -0.11 5.27
N VAL A 201 67.26 -1.21 5.59
CA VAL A 201 67.92 -2.46 5.97
C VAL A 201 68.74 -3.01 4.81
N VAL A 202 68.19 -3.02 3.59
CA VAL A 202 68.92 -3.47 2.37
C VAL A 202 70.14 -2.58 2.15
N ASN A 203 70.00 -1.26 2.20
CA ASN A 203 71.11 -0.33 1.98
C ASN A 203 72.22 -0.51 3.06
N THR A 204 71.81 -0.71 4.33
CA THR A 204 72.77 -0.98 5.42
C THR A 204 73.48 -2.31 5.19
N SER A 205 72.75 -3.36 4.79
CA SER A 205 73.32 -4.66 4.47
C SER A 205 74.32 -4.60 3.28
N THR A 206 73.99 -3.87 2.24
CA THR A 206 74.86 -3.64 1.09
C THR A 206 76.14 -2.91 1.52
N SER A 207 76.04 -1.83 2.28
CA SER A 207 77.15 -1.09 2.81
C SER A 207 78.07 -1.96 3.69
N SER A 208 77.47 -2.84 4.50
CA SER A 208 78.23 -3.79 5.32
C SER A 208 78.97 -4.84 4.48
N SER A 209 78.35 -5.33 3.42
CA SER A 209 78.94 -6.25 2.45
C SER A 209 80.15 -5.61 1.74
N ASP A 210 79.96 -4.36 1.29
CA ASP A 210 81.03 -3.59 0.65
C ASP A 210 82.22 -3.39 1.57
N TYR A 211 81.96 -3.08 2.85
CA TYR A 211 83.02 -2.95 3.86
C TYR A 211 83.80 -4.26 4.08
N VAL A 212 83.10 -5.38 4.21
CA VAL A 212 83.72 -6.70 4.31
C VAL A 212 84.56 -7.04 3.08
N THR A 213 84.08 -6.73 1.86
CA THR A 213 84.78 -6.92 0.62
C THR A 213 86.09 -6.11 0.60
N GLN A 214 86.05 -4.84 0.99
CA GLN A 214 87.28 -3.99 1.09
C GLN A 214 88.28 -4.52 2.09
N LEU A 215 87.85 -5.08 3.24
CA LEU A 215 88.75 -5.70 4.22
C LEU A 215 89.46 -6.95 3.64
N VAL A 216 88.69 -7.80 2.95
CA VAL A 216 89.25 -9.00 2.30
C VAL A 216 90.23 -8.63 1.22
N ASP A 217 89.89 -7.63 0.40
CA ASP A 217 90.81 -7.13 -0.66
C ASP A 217 92.12 -6.52 -0.09
N GLY A 218 91.98 -5.85 1.08
CA GLY A 218 93.16 -5.33 1.78
C GLY A 218 94.06 -6.44 2.30
N TRP A 219 93.50 -7.52 2.83
CA TRP A 219 94.27 -8.69 3.29
C TRP A 219 94.97 -9.43 2.11
N ASN A 220 94.35 -9.54 0.97
CA ASN A 220 94.90 -10.23 -0.19
C ASN A 220 96.07 -9.48 -0.87
N LYS A 221 96.19 -8.18 -0.56
CA LYS A 221 97.27 -7.33 -1.14
C LYS A 221 98.47 -7.17 -0.20
N SER A 222 98.47 -7.73 0.97
CA SER A 222 99.59 -7.77 1.91
C SER A 222 100.34 -9.09 1.86
#